data_5bfc2e29966bc72f186050e756141909
#
_entry.id   5bfc2e29966bc72f186050e756141909
#
_cell.length_a   1.000
_cell.length_b   1.000
_cell.length_c   1.000
_cell.angle_alpha   90.00
_cell.angle_beta   90.00
_cell.angle_gamma   90.00
#
_symmetry.space_group_name_H-M   'P 1'
#
loop_
_entity.id
_entity.type
_entity.pdbx_description
1 polymer ?
#
loop_
_entity_poly.entity_id
_entity_poly.type
_entity_poly.pdbx_seq_one_letter_code
_entity_poly.pdbx_strand_id
1 'polypeptide(L)'
;MRFTFTLLTFFLVTTFGFAQKALFSDTFQDDTNKWTYSGDGFDSKVDDGKLILENKHATNSKWRYISITQNTEVVDFDIEATITLDKTPNDYATYGLVWGMYSDNSDYRVVQLSANNQIQIYHYYGKEFHYGKKWTASKNVGGKGKKNKIKVEKRANTFKVYVNGVLEHQTGDNSYYGTSFGFIVDAGVTVEVEDLKITEQPFSIKVVEEFNPNLKMVKLPETVSSPTIEEANPVISADGTILYFDRKENPLNVESPKDDIWYSVKDKNGNWSEAKNIGRPLNNRDNNFVISSSPDNNTLLLGNKYASDGVSPNGGGVSIAQKGQSGWEIPKDVVIEDFINTNGYVGYFLSNDNKNLLMTVERPEGLGLKDIYVSFVKEDGTFSKPKSLGNVVNTFEDEAN
;
A
#
# COMPACT_ATOMS: atom_id res chain seq x y z
N MET A 1 12.39 47.26 52.38
CA MET A 1 11.50 46.16 52.03
C MET A 1 11.28 46.18 50.50
N ARG A 2 12.05 45.36 49.77
CA ARG A 2 11.93 45.23 48.26
C ARG A 2 11.06 44.07 47.97
N PHE A 3 9.91 44.27 47.32
CA PHE A 3 9.06 43.23 46.82
C PHE A 3 9.52 42.86 45.41
N THR A 4 9.97 41.62 45.25
CA THR A 4 10.29 41.03 43.93
C THR A 4 9.02 40.37 43.40
N PHE A 5 8.47 40.89 42.30
CA PHE A 5 7.37 40.26 41.59
C PHE A 5 7.96 39.24 40.61
N THR A 6 7.71 37.97 40.86
CA THR A 6 8.03 36.88 39.89
C THR A 6 6.87 36.72 38.93
N LEU A 7 7.08 37.10 37.69
CA LEU A 7 6.12 36.90 36.59
C LEU A 7 6.17 35.43 36.12
N LEU A 8 5.15 34.66 36.47
CA LEU A 8 5.00 33.28 36.00
C LEU A 8 4.36 33.31 34.62
N THR A 9 5.17 33.12 33.56
CA THR A 9 4.69 33.03 32.19
C THR A 9 4.17 31.62 31.95
N PHE A 10 2.85 31.43 31.84
CA PHE A 10 2.23 30.21 31.42
C PHE A 10 2.38 30.08 29.87
N PHE A 11 3.21 29.16 29.41
CA PHE A 11 3.21 28.74 28.01
C PHE A 11 2.01 27.82 27.78
N LEU A 12 0.97 28.37 27.12
CA LEU A 12 -0.13 27.58 26.62
C LEU A 12 0.36 26.82 25.39
N VAL A 13 0.76 25.54 25.53
CA VAL A 13 1.02 24.67 24.41
C VAL A 13 -0.34 24.26 23.81
N THR A 14 -0.77 24.98 22.80
CA THR A 14 -1.91 24.56 21.98
C THR A 14 -1.48 23.38 21.10
N THR A 15 -1.75 22.17 21.55
CA THR A 15 -1.73 21.02 20.66
C THR A 15 -2.87 21.19 19.67
N PHE A 16 -2.55 21.49 18.42
CA PHE A 16 -3.51 21.36 17.32
C PHE A 16 -3.78 19.87 17.12
N GLY A 17 -4.77 19.35 17.85
CA GLY A 17 -5.37 18.08 17.51
C GLY A 17 -6.13 18.26 16.21
N PHE A 18 -5.66 17.65 15.13
CA PHE A 18 -6.49 17.50 13.94
C PHE A 18 -7.73 16.71 14.35
N ALA A 19 -8.90 17.35 14.30
CA ALA A 19 -10.15 16.65 14.56
C ALA A 19 -10.29 15.53 13.52
N GLN A 20 -10.41 14.28 13.99
CA GLN A 20 -10.67 13.15 13.13
C GLN A 20 -11.97 13.40 12.35
N LYS A 21 -11.94 13.26 11.03
CA LYS A 21 -13.10 13.47 10.19
C LYS A 21 -14.02 12.25 10.29
N ALA A 22 -15.27 12.47 10.73
CA ALA A 22 -16.28 11.44 10.66
C ALA A 22 -16.70 11.23 9.20
N LEU A 23 -16.54 10.00 8.70
CA LEU A 23 -17.08 9.57 7.40
C LEU A 23 -18.57 9.24 7.52
N PHE A 24 -18.95 8.67 8.65
CA PHE A 24 -20.32 8.39 9.02
C PHE A 24 -20.46 8.33 10.55
N SER A 25 -21.59 8.74 11.08
CA SER A 25 -21.91 8.56 12.50
C SER A 25 -23.41 8.53 12.67
N ASP A 26 -23.90 7.52 13.37
CA ASP A 26 -25.30 7.39 13.76
C ASP A 26 -25.39 6.87 15.20
N THR A 27 -26.21 7.51 16.00
CA THR A 27 -26.57 7.12 17.36
C THR A 27 -28.08 6.80 17.45
N PHE A 28 -28.71 6.64 16.31
CA PHE A 28 -30.10 6.20 16.12
C PHE A 28 -31.12 7.02 16.89
N GLN A 29 -30.90 8.33 17.01
CA GLN A 29 -31.84 9.26 17.63
C GLN A 29 -33.06 9.52 16.73
N ASP A 30 -32.89 9.36 15.44
CA ASP A 30 -33.94 9.43 14.41
C ASP A 30 -33.62 8.48 13.26
N ASP A 31 -34.48 8.37 12.26
CA ASP A 31 -34.30 7.52 11.09
C ASP A 31 -33.86 8.30 9.83
N THR A 32 -33.09 9.37 10.00
CA THR A 32 -32.56 10.18 8.89
C THR A 32 -31.77 9.34 7.90
N ASN A 33 -31.02 8.34 8.37
CA ASN A 33 -30.24 7.43 7.56
C ASN A 33 -31.03 6.24 7.00
N LYS A 34 -32.39 6.23 7.17
CA LYS A 34 -33.31 5.25 6.58
C LYS A 34 -33.00 3.81 6.96
N TRP A 35 -32.71 3.57 8.22
CA TRP A 35 -32.51 2.23 8.74
C TRP A 35 -33.77 1.39 8.82
N THR A 36 -34.91 2.02 8.94
CA THR A 36 -36.19 1.32 9.05
C THR A 36 -36.53 0.54 7.78
N TYR A 37 -36.82 -0.72 7.96
CA TYR A 37 -37.23 -1.66 6.90
C TYR A 37 -38.09 -2.76 7.49
N SER A 38 -39.08 -3.22 6.74
CA SER A 38 -39.89 -4.40 7.09
C SER A 38 -40.16 -5.20 5.82
N GLY A 39 -39.83 -6.45 5.83
CA GLY A 39 -40.08 -7.36 4.70
C GLY A 39 -39.30 -8.64 4.78
N ASP A 40 -39.74 -9.66 4.09
CA ASP A 40 -39.10 -10.95 3.96
C ASP A 40 -38.61 -11.55 5.29
N GLY A 41 -39.49 -11.48 6.32
CA GLY A 41 -39.19 -12.02 7.64
C GLY A 41 -38.11 -11.30 8.42
N PHE A 42 -37.74 -10.08 8.00
CA PHE A 42 -36.75 -9.25 8.67
C PHE A 42 -37.29 -7.86 8.91
N ASP A 43 -37.19 -7.39 10.12
CA ASP A 43 -37.57 -6.05 10.53
C ASP A 43 -36.38 -5.29 11.09
N SER A 44 -36.24 -4.04 10.71
CA SER A 44 -35.29 -3.10 11.25
C SER A 44 -35.98 -1.80 11.56
N LYS A 45 -35.82 -1.26 12.78
CA LYS A 45 -36.44 -0.02 13.20
C LYS A 45 -35.51 0.79 14.09
N VAL A 46 -35.62 2.10 13.99
CA VAL A 46 -35.01 3.03 14.96
C VAL A 46 -36.07 3.31 16.04
N ASP A 47 -35.72 3.05 17.30
CA ASP A 47 -36.63 3.17 18.44
C ASP A 47 -35.82 3.43 19.73
N ASP A 48 -36.20 4.45 20.48
CA ASP A 48 -35.59 4.83 21.77
C ASP A 48 -34.06 4.95 21.73
N GLY A 49 -33.53 5.64 20.69
CA GLY A 49 -32.09 5.85 20.52
C GLY A 49 -31.28 4.59 20.17
N LYS A 50 -31.93 3.61 19.58
CA LYS A 50 -31.30 2.35 19.14
C LYS A 50 -31.80 1.93 17.77
N LEU A 51 -30.97 1.21 17.05
CA LEU A 51 -31.38 0.43 15.89
C LEU A 51 -31.69 -0.99 16.37
N ILE A 52 -32.94 -1.43 16.21
CA ILE A 52 -33.39 -2.78 16.54
C ILE A 52 -33.48 -3.59 15.25
N LEU A 53 -32.71 -4.69 15.16
CA LEU A 53 -32.74 -5.62 14.04
C LEU A 53 -33.35 -6.95 14.51
N GLU A 54 -34.46 -7.35 13.94
CA GLU A 54 -35.15 -8.59 14.27
C GLU A 54 -35.28 -9.48 13.03
N ASN A 55 -34.56 -10.58 13.04
CA ASN A 55 -34.65 -11.58 11.99
C ASN A 55 -35.59 -12.71 12.39
N LYS A 56 -36.78 -12.72 11.83
CA LYS A 56 -37.83 -13.72 12.04
C LYS A 56 -37.74 -14.91 11.08
N HIS A 57 -36.78 -14.87 10.17
CA HIS A 57 -36.58 -15.96 9.20
C HIS A 57 -36.21 -17.27 9.92
N ALA A 58 -36.60 -18.41 9.36
CA ALA A 58 -36.38 -19.69 10.01
C ALA A 58 -34.92 -20.20 9.86
N THR A 59 -34.25 -19.82 8.77
CA THR A 59 -32.95 -20.45 8.40
C THR A 59 -31.89 -19.50 7.88
N ASN A 60 -32.25 -18.31 7.39
CA ASN A 60 -31.34 -17.44 6.67
C ASN A 60 -30.91 -16.23 7.52
N SER A 61 -29.63 -15.92 7.52
CA SER A 61 -29.12 -14.65 8.02
C SER A 61 -29.63 -13.49 7.16
N LYS A 62 -29.86 -12.34 7.78
CA LYS A 62 -30.26 -11.10 7.12
C LYS A 62 -29.30 -9.98 7.44
N TRP A 63 -29.25 -8.99 6.58
CA TRP A 63 -28.29 -7.91 6.62
C TRP A 63 -29.02 -6.57 6.56
N ARG A 64 -28.47 -5.60 7.30
CA ARG A 64 -28.89 -4.21 7.19
C ARG A 64 -27.66 -3.33 7.12
N TYR A 65 -27.51 -2.55 6.06
CA TYR A 65 -26.31 -1.77 5.79
C TYR A 65 -26.65 -0.44 5.14
N ILE A 66 -25.68 0.47 5.18
CA ILE A 66 -25.65 1.74 4.47
C ILE A 66 -24.42 1.75 3.56
N SER A 67 -24.42 2.64 2.56
CA SER A 67 -23.24 2.91 1.74
C SER A 67 -22.77 4.33 1.97
N ILE A 68 -21.46 4.52 2.08
CA ILE A 68 -20.83 5.83 2.17
C ILE A 68 -20.22 6.19 0.81
N THR A 69 -20.11 7.47 0.51
CA THR A 69 -19.60 7.95 -0.79
C THR A 69 -18.07 8.08 -0.84
N GLN A 70 -17.41 7.89 0.30
CA GLN A 70 -15.95 8.01 0.41
C GLN A 70 -15.27 6.80 -0.24
N ASN A 71 -14.18 7.04 -0.98
CA ASN A 71 -13.31 5.97 -1.44
C ASN A 71 -12.54 5.39 -0.26
N THR A 72 -12.98 4.22 0.21
CA THR A 72 -12.45 3.55 1.38
C THR A 72 -11.21 2.70 1.10
N GLU A 73 -10.84 2.52 -0.17
CA GLU A 73 -9.60 1.84 -0.55
C GLU A 73 -8.37 2.61 -0.08
N VAL A 74 -8.39 3.92 -0.32
CA VAL A 74 -7.21 4.79 -0.12
C VAL A 74 -7.13 5.45 1.24
N VAL A 75 -8.18 5.37 2.06
CA VAL A 75 -8.17 5.99 3.39
C VAL A 75 -8.06 4.98 4.51
N ASP A 76 -7.29 5.33 5.52
CA ASP A 76 -7.30 4.64 6.79
C ASP A 76 -8.53 5.05 7.58
N PHE A 77 -9.16 4.11 8.26
CA PHE A 77 -10.36 4.39 9.04
C PHE A 77 -10.52 3.45 10.24
N ASP A 78 -11.35 3.86 11.16
CA ASP A 78 -11.88 3.03 12.23
C ASP A 78 -13.40 2.88 12.04
N ILE A 79 -13.92 1.67 12.26
CA ILE A 79 -15.34 1.39 12.43
C ILE A 79 -15.57 1.01 13.87
N GLU A 80 -16.54 1.61 14.51
CA GLU A 80 -16.97 1.26 15.86
C GLU A 80 -18.47 1.05 15.87
N ALA A 81 -18.94 -0.01 16.54
CA ALA A 81 -20.34 -0.26 16.79
C ALA A 81 -20.54 -0.94 18.14
N THR A 82 -21.58 -0.57 18.86
CA THR A 82 -22.00 -1.22 20.11
C THR A 82 -23.26 -2.01 19.89
N ILE A 83 -23.19 -3.33 20.04
CA ILE A 83 -24.29 -4.27 19.76
C ILE A 83 -24.61 -5.07 21.01
N THR A 84 -25.88 -5.23 21.30
CA THR A 84 -26.40 -6.10 22.37
C THR A 84 -27.27 -7.19 21.75
N LEU A 85 -27.00 -8.45 22.09
CA LEU A 85 -27.87 -9.57 21.73
C LEU A 85 -29.09 -9.58 22.70
N ASP A 86 -30.27 -9.26 22.19
CA ASP A 86 -31.53 -9.23 22.98
C ASP A 86 -32.19 -10.61 22.99
N LYS A 87 -32.47 -11.18 21.81
CA LYS A 87 -33.11 -12.49 21.67
C LYS A 87 -32.32 -13.41 20.80
N THR A 88 -32.33 -14.69 21.16
CA THR A 88 -31.63 -15.75 20.41
C THR A 88 -32.43 -17.06 20.52
N PRO A 89 -32.54 -17.84 19.44
CA PRO A 89 -33.20 -19.15 19.46
C PRO A 89 -32.33 -20.22 20.15
N ASN A 90 -31.03 -20.05 20.20
CA ASN A 90 -30.08 -20.99 20.81
C ASN A 90 -28.71 -20.30 21.08
N ASP A 91 -27.80 -21.02 21.71
CA ASP A 91 -26.47 -20.51 22.09
C ASP A 91 -25.50 -20.34 20.92
N TYR A 92 -25.79 -20.91 19.75
CA TYR A 92 -24.93 -20.87 18.56
C TYR A 92 -25.34 -19.79 17.57
N ALA A 93 -26.51 -19.18 17.73
CA ALA A 93 -26.98 -18.14 16.84
C ALA A 93 -26.08 -16.91 16.91
N THR A 94 -25.89 -16.26 15.77
CA THR A 94 -24.83 -15.27 15.57
C THR A 94 -25.37 -13.92 15.13
N TYR A 95 -24.55 -12.90 15.38
CA TYR A 95 -24.79 -11.53 14.95
C TYR A 95 -23.44 -10.83 14.79
N GLY A 96 -23.39 -9.73 14.07
CA GLY A 96 -22.12 -9.05 13.94
C GLY A 96 -22.10 -7.82 13.04
N LEU A 97 -20.89 -7.36 12.78
CA LEU A 97 -20.58 -6.22 11.93
C LEU A 97 -20.12 -6.72 10.56
N VAL A 98 -20.61 -6.10 9.49
CA VAL A 98 -20.18 -6.29 8.11
C VAL A 98 -19.59 -4.99 7.58
N TRP A 99 -18.51 -5.07 6.81
CA TRP A 99 -17.89 -3.92 6.20
C TRP A 99 -17.23 -4.26 4.85
N GLY A 100 -16.95 -3.24 4.07
CA GLY A 100 -16.32 -3.37 2.77
C GLY A 100 -17.16 -4.15 1.78
N MET A 101 -18.48 -4.06 1.87
CA MET A 101 -19.35 -4.84 1.04
C MET A 101 -19.63 -4.12 -0.28
N TYR A 102 -19.51 -4.84 -1.38
CA TYR A 102 -20.02 -4.42 -2.69
C TYR A 102 -21.55 -4.43 -2.74
N SER A 103 -22.10 -3.63 -3.62
CA SER A 103 -23.56 -3.54 -3.81
C SER A 103 -24.22 -4.84 -4.28
N ASP A 104 -23.46 -5.73 -4.91
CA ASP A 104 -23.90 -7.05 -5.38
C ASP A 104 -23.58 -8.19 -4.38
N ASN A 105 -23.04 -7.86 -3.20
CA ASN A 105 -22.62 -8.81 -2.16
C ASN A 105 -21.56 -9.82 -2.64
N SER A 106 -20.79 -9.51 -3.66
CA SER A 106 -19.75 -10.40 -4.19
C SER A 106 -18.49 -10.44 -3.35
N ASP A 107 -18.28 -9.41 -2.51
CA ASP A 107 -17.14 -9.25 -1.62
C ASP A 107 -17.58 -8.54 -0.35
N TYR A 108 -17.20 -9.05 0.83
CA TYR A 108 -17.49 -8.44 2.12
C TYR A 108 -16.70 -9.10 3.25
N ARG A 109 -16.45 -8.33 4.31
CA ARG A 109 -15.82 -8.83 5.54
C ARG A 109 -16.80 -8.80 6.70
N VAL A 110 -16.63 -9.78 7.59
CA VAL A 110 -17.53 -9.94 8.73
C VAL A 110 -16.74 -10.30 9.98
N VAL A 111 -17.15 -9.69 11.10
CA VAL A 111 -16.95 -10.22 12.44
C VAL A 111 -18.27 -10.66 13.01
N GLN A 112 -18.36 -11.94 13.37
CA GLN A 112 -19.54 -12.51 14.03
C GLN A 112 -19.25 -12.91 15.46
N LEU A 113 -20.19 -12.63 16.33
CA LEU A 113 -20.22 -13.04 17.72
C LEU A 113 -21.39 -14.00 17.90
N SER A 114 -21.25 -14.96 18.81
CA SER A 114 -22.32 -15.90 19.16
C SER A 114 -22.78 -15.76 20.60
N ALA A 115 -23.97 -16.24 20.88
CA ALA A 115 -24.56 -16.21 22.23
C ALA A 115 -23.73 -16.99 23.27
N ASN A 116 -22.95 -17.99 22.85
CA ASN A 116 -22.06 -18.78 23.71
C ASN A 116 -20.61 -18.23 23.76
N ASN A 117 -20.42 -16.93 23.57
CA ASN A 117 -19.17 -16.21 23.74
C ASN A 117 -18.04 -16.66 22.77
N GLN A 118 -18.40 -16.97 21.53
CA GLN A 118 -17.44 -17.23 20.47
C GLN A 118 -17.37 -16.08 19.48
N ILE A 119 -16.25 -16.00 18.77
CA ILE A 119 -15.99 -15.05 17.71
C ILE A 119 -15.51 -15.78 16.46
N GLN A 120 -15.97 -15.31 15.30
CA GLN A 120 -15.43 -15.67 13.98
C GLN A 120 -15.18 -14.41 13.17
N ILE A 121 -14.12 -14.44 12.34
CA ILE A 121 -13.77 -13.35 11.43
C ILE A 121 -13.46 -13.96 10.09
N TYR A 122 -14.10 -13.47 9.05
CA TYR A 122 -13.87 -13.96 7.68
C TYR A 122 -14.05 -12.86 6.63
N HIS A 123 -13.48 -13.12 5.47
CA HIS A 123 -13.66 -12.40 4.23
C HIS A 123 -14.34 -13.33 3.22
N TYR A 124 -15.41 -12.88 2.60
CA TYR A 124 -16.06 -13.58 1.50
C TYR A 124 -15.71 -12.91 0.20
N TYR A 125 -14.99 -13.58 -0.68
CA TYR A 125 -14.66 -13.14 -2.04
C TYR A 125 -14.43 -14.34 -2.95
N GLY A 126 -14.54 -14.13 -4.27
CA GLY A 126 -14.38 -15.24 -5.21
C GLY A 126 -15.40 -16.38 -5.04
N LYS A 127 -16.55 -16.11 -4.37
CA LYS A 127 -17.57 -17.10 -3.98
C LYS A 127 -17.12 -18.08 -2.89
N GLU A 128 -16.08 -17.74 -2.13
CA GLU A 128 -15.53 -18.58 -1.06
C GLU A 128 -15.36 -17.80 0.24
N PHE A 129 -15.35 -18.54 1.37
CA PHE A 129 -15.10 -17.98 2.70
C PHE A 129 -13.64 -18.16 3.07
N HIS A 130 -12.94 -17.06 3.29
CA HIS A 130 -11.55 -17.01 3.74
C HIS A 130 -11.52 -16.62 5.22
N TYR A 131 -11.19 -17.57 6.09
CA TYR A 131 -11.27 -17.37 7.53
C TYR A 131 -9.96 -16.81 8.07
N GLY A 132 -9.98 -15.56 8.54
CA GLY A 132 -8.93 -14.99 9.35
C GLY A 132 -8.93 -15.61 10.77
N LYS A 133 -10.12 -15.80 11.34
CA LYS A 133 -10.31 -16.49 12.63
C LYS A 133 -11.56 -17.37 12.56
N LYS A 134 -11.38 -18.67 12.67
CA LYS A 134 -12.51 -19.61 12.79
C LYS A 134 -13.16 -19.50 14.17
N TRP A 135 -14.37 -20.04 14.33
CA TRP A 135 -15.07 -20.01 15.61
C TRP A 135 -14.15 -20.38 16.77
N THR A 136 -13.95 -19.44 17.67
CA THR A 136 -13.04 -19.52 18.79
C THR A 136 -13.69 -18.89 20.01
N ALA A 137 -13.65 -19.57 21.15
CA ALA A 137 -14.14 -18.99 22.40
C ALA A 137 -13.29 -17.76 22.78
N SER A 138 -13.97 -16.70 23.18
CA SER A 138 -13.34 -15.46 23.65
C SER A 138 -13.99 -14.98 24.95
N LYS A 139 -13.18 -14.81 25.97
CA LYS A 139 -13.61 -14.23 27.25
C LYS A 139 -14.00 -12.74 27.13
N ASN A 140 -13.65 -12.12 26.02
CA ASN A 140 -13.93 -10.71 25.74
C ASN A 140 -15.30 -10.50 25.10
N VAL A 141 -15.92 -11.57 24.59
CA VAL A 141 -17.27 -11.53 24.02
C VAL A 141 -18.30 -11.69 25.14
N GLY A 142 -19.19 -10.73 25.30
CA GLY A 142 -20.33 -10.82 26.21
C GLY A 142 -21.47 -11.63 25.60
N GLY A 143 -22.09 -12.50 26.37
CA GLY A 143 -23.27 -13.27 25.95
C GLY A 143 -24.54 -12.42 25.88
N LYS A 144 -25.71 -13.09 25.82
CA LYS A 144 -27.03 -12.46 25.77
C LYS A 144 -27.21 -11.36 26.83
N GLY A 145 -27.77 -10.23 26.42
CA GLY A 145 -28.04 -9.05 27.27
C GLY A 145 -26.78 -8.25 27.64
N LYS A 146 -25.61 -8.61 27.12
CA LYS A 146 -24.36 -7.86 27.34
C LYS A 146 -24.01 -7.06 26.09
N LYS A 147 -23.54 -5.82 26.32
CA LYS A 147 -23.01 -4.97 25.27
C LYS A 147 -21.68 -5.51 24.77
N ASN A 148 -21.51 -5.54 23.46
CA ASN A 148 -20.26 -5.83 22.80
C ASN A 148 -19.88 -4.63 21.91
N LYS A 149 -18.82 -3.92 22.27
CA LYS A 149 -18.23 -2.91 21.42
C LYS A 149 -17.26 -3.57 20.44
N ILE A 150 -17.61 -3.59 19.18
CA ILE A 150 -16.77 -4.06 18.09
C ILE A 150 -16.05 -2.86 17.50
N LYS A 151 -14.74 -2.97 17.35
CA LYS A 151 -13.94 -1.99 16.62
C LYS A 151 -13.12 -2.67 15.55
N VAL A 152 -13.13 -2.11 14.34
CA VAL A 152 -12.26 -2.50 13.23
C VAL A 152 -11.37 -1.32 12.89
N GLU A 153 -10.07 -1.52 12.89
CA GLU A 153 -9.08 -0.55 12.43
C GLU A 153 -8.52 -0.98 11.08
N LYS A 154 -8.63 -0.13 10.07
CA LYS A 154 -7.88 -0.25 8.82
C LYS A 154 -6.69 0.69 8.87
N ARG A 155 -5.49 0.15 8.67
CA ARG A 155 -4.24 0.92 8.49
C ARG A 155 -3.48 0.35 7.33
N ALA A 156 -3.34 1.14 6.26
CA ALA A 156 -2.85 0.63 4.98
C ALA A 156 -3.56 -0.68 4.62
N ASN A 157 -2.82 -1.77 4.50
CA ASN A 157 -3.33 -3.09 4.13
C ASN A 157 -3.55 -4.03 5.34
N THR A 158 -3.69 -3.48 6.53
CA THR A 158 -3.90 -4.26 7.75
C THR A 158 -5.25 -3.94 8.37
N PHE A 159 -6.00 -4.98 8.69
CA PHE A 159 -7.18 -4.89 9.53
C PHE A 159 -6.90 -5.46 10.92
N LYS A 160 -7.30 -4.74 11.94
CA LYS A 160 -7.32 -5.21 13.33
C LYS A 160 -8.75 -5.19 13.83
N VAL A 161 -9.17 -6.27 14.46
CA VAL A 161 -10.50 -6.41 15.05
C VAL A 161 -10.38 -6.50 16.56
N TYR A 162 -11.10 -5.65 17.25
CA TYR A 162 -11.18 -5.61 18.70
C TYR A 162 -12.60 -5.87 19.16
N VAL A 163 -12.75 -6.58 20.26
CA VAL A 163 -14.02 -6.71 20.99
C VAL A 163 -13.80 -6.24 22.42
N ASN A 164 -14.61 -5.30 22.86
CA ASN A 164 -14.55 -4.68 24.19
C ASN A 164 -13.14 -4.16 24.55
N GLY A 165 -12.45 -3.58 23.53
CA GLY A 165 -11.12 -2.98 23.67
C GLY A 165 -9.95 -3.97 23.58
N VAL A 166 -10.20 -5.27 23.43
CA VAL A 166 -9.15 -6.30 23.35
C VAL A 166 -8.99 -6.76 21.91
N LEU A 167 -7.73 -6.83 21.43
CA LEU A 167 -7.40 -7.31 20.08
C LEU A 167 -7.74 -8.79 19.96
N GLU A 168 -8.63 -9.13 19.05
CA GLU A 168 -9.07 -10.49 18.75
C GLU A 168 -8.40 -11.08 17.50
N HIS A 169 -8.10 -10.24 16.53
CA HIS A 169 -7.48 -10.65 15.28
C HIS A 169 -6.78 -9.51 14.57
N GLN A 170 -5.73 -9.87 13.84
CA GLN A 170 -5.06 -8.99 12.88
C GLN A 170 -4.81 -9.77 11.60
N THR A 171 -5.12 -9.18 10.47
CA THR A 171 -4.86 -9.74 9.15
C THR A 171 -4.25 -8.68 8.24
N GLY A 172 -3.35 -9.10 7.35
CA GLY A 172 -2.85 -8.28 6.26
C GLY A 172 -3.58 -8.63 4.97
N ASP A 173 -4.87 -8.42 4.92
CA ASP A 173 -5.71 -8.64 3.75
C ASP A 173 -6.01 -7.29 3.08
N ASN A 174 -5.59 -7.13 1.85
CA ASN A 174 -5.66 -5.87 1.10
C ASN A 174 -6.75 -5.79 0.06
N SER A 175 -7.45 -6.83 -0.24
CA SER A 175 -8.62 -6.72 -1.11
C SER A 175 -9.77 -6.02 -0.38
N TYR A 176 -9.79 -4.70 -0.39
CA TYR A 176 -10.84 -3.90 0.21
C TYR A 176 -11.36 -2.86 -0.79
N TYR A 177 -12.58 -3.04 -1.26
CA TYR A 177 -13.11 -2.22 -2.34
C TYR A 177 -14.55 -1.74 -2.12
N GLY A 178 -15.27 -2.33 -1.20
CA GLY A 178 -16.68 -1.99 -0.98
C GLY A 178 -16.89 -0.77 -0.07
N THR A 179 -17.98 -0.06 -0.29
CA THR A 179 -18.33 1.16 0.46
C THR A 179 -19.47 0.96 1.43
N SER A 180 -20.01 -0.26 1.57
CA SER A 180 -21.15 -0.55 2.44
C SER A 180 -20.72 -1.14 3.78
N PHE A 181 -21.40 -0.68 4.84
CA PHE A 181 -21.14 -1.01 6.24
C PHE A 181 -22.45 -1.26 6.95
N GLY A 182 -22.49 -2.20 7.88
CA GLY A 182 -23.71 -2.49 8.62
C GLY A 182 -23.61 -3.76 9.46
N PHE A 183 -24.74 -4.46 9.55
CA PHE A 183 -24.92 -5.55 10.49
C PHE A 183 -25.44 -6.80 9.80
N ILE A 184 -25.05 -7.95 10.33
CA ILE A 184 -25.58 -9.27 9.98
C ILE A 184 -26.23 -9.87 11.22
N VAL A 185 -27.42 -10.47 11.04
CA VAL A 185 -28.21 -11.06 12.12
C VAL A 185 -28.73 -12.43 11.67
N ASP A 186 -28.46 -13.44 12.46
CA ASP A 186 -28.85 -14.81 12.15
C ASP A 186 -30.36 -15.05 12.33
N ALA A 187 -30.83 -16.17 11.84
CA ALA A 187 -32.23 -16.61 11.94
C ALA A 187 -32.70 -16.64 13.40
N GLY A 188 -33.83 -16.04 13.69
CA GLY A 188 -34.43 -15.98 15.00
C GLY A 188 -33.76 -15.06 16.02
N VAL A 189 -32.77 -14.27 15.59
CA VAL A 189 -31.98 -13.36 16.46
C VAL A 189 -32.57 -11.96 16.42
N THR A 190 -32.61 -11.30 17.59
CA THR A 190 -32.87 -9.86 17.73
C THR A 190 -31.63 -9.21 18.37
N VAL A 191 -31.17 -8.10 17.80
CA VAL A 191 -30.10 -7.28 18.38
C VAL A 191 -30.56 -5.82 18.50
N GLU A 192 -29.97 -5.14 19.47
CA GLU A 192 -30.00 -3.70 19.64
C GLU A 192 -28.63 -3.11 19.34
N VAL A 193 -28.56 -2.09 18.50
CA VAL A 193 -27.35 -1.35 18.17
C VAL A 193 -27.48 0.07 18.70
N GLU A 194 -26.49 0.53 19.46
CA GLU A 194 -26.51 1.85 20.09
C GLU A 194 -25.80 2.92 19.25
N ASP A 195 -24.79 2.53 18.52
CA ASP A 195 -24.00 3.41 17.67
C ASP A 195 -23.41 2.67 16.47
N LEU A 196 -23.15 3.42 15.41
CA LEU A 196 -22.27 3.04 14.30
C LEU A 196 -21.47 4.27 13.91
N LYS A 197 -20.16 4.21 14.05
CA LYS A 197 -19.27 5.30 13.73
C LYS A 197 -18.16 4.83 12.81
N ILE A 198 -17.93 5.57 11.72
CA ILE A 198 -16.81 5.36 10.78
C ILE A 198 -16.01 6.66 10.77
N THR A 199 -14.75 6.58 11.16
CA THR A 199 -13.88 7.76 11.32
C THR A 199 -12.66 7.61 10.44
N GLU A 200 -12.42 8.58 9.57
CA GLU A 200 -11.20 8.68 8.79
C GLU A 200 -10.01 8.90 9.72
N GLN A 201 -8.96 8.14 9.51
CA GLN A 201 -7.70 8.35 10.21
C GLN A 201 -6.78 9.15 9.29
N PRO A 202 -6.13 10.19 9.80
CA PRO A 202 -5.22 10.97 8.99
C PRO A 202 -4.06 10.10 8.52
N PHE A 203 -3.84 10.08 7.22
CA PHE A 203 -2.66 9.48 6.64
C PHE A 203 -1.45 10.33 7.05
N SER A 204 -0.53 9.76 7.80
CA SER A 204 0.72 10.41 8.14
C SER A 204 1.90 9.63 7.57
N ILE A 205 2.58 10.23 6.61
CA ILE A 205 3.90 9.73 6.20
C ILE A 205 4.87 10.08 7.34
N LYS A 206 5.51 9.06 7.91
CA LYS A 206 6.63 9.30 8.82
C LYS A 206 7.83 9.73 8.01
N VAL A 207 8.06 11.03 7.94
CA VAL A 207 9.30 11.58 7.37
C VAL A 207 10.43 11.47 8.40
N VAL A 208 11.65 11.34 7.91
CA VAL A 208 12.83 11.37 8.77
C VAL A 208 12.92 12.72 9.50
N GLU A 209 13.38 12.72 10.74
CA GLU A 209 13.49 13.94 11.57
C GLU A 209 14.41 14.99 10.95
N GLU A 210 15.34 14.57 10.10
CA GLU A 210 16.33 15.41 9.40
C GLU A 210 15.79 16.08 8.12
N PHE A 211 14.49 15.94 7.82
CA PHE A 211 13.90 16.60 6.65
C PHE A 211 14.07 18.13 6.76
N ASN A 212 14.73 18.71 5.76
CA ASN A 212 14.86 20.16 5.67
C ASN A 212 13.65 20.75 4.91
N PRO A 213 12.71 21.43 5.60
CA PRO A 213 11.52 21.99 4.97
C PRO A 213 11.81 23.16 4.02
N ASN A 214 13.05 23.68 4.01
CA ASN A 214 13.46 24.75 3.13
C ASN A 214 14.06 24.27 1.78
N LEU A 215 14.14 22.95 1.55
CA LEU A 215 14.54 22.41 0.26
C LEU A 215 13.53 22.84 -0.78
N LYS A 216 14.03 23.46 -1.86
CA LYS A 216 13.22 23.89 -3.01
C LYS A 216 13.69 23.13 -4.24
N MET A 217 12.76 22.70 -5.06
CA MET A 217 13.09 22.21 -6.39
C MET A 217 13.73 23.34 -7.19
N VAL A 218 14.88 23.06 -7.79
CA VAL A 218 15.58 23.97 -8.69
C VAL A 218 15.61 23.33 -10.07
N LYS A 219 15.10 24.05 -11.07
CA LYS A 219 15.17 23.59 -12.46
C LYS A 219 16.64 23.50 -12.88
N LEU A 220 17.01 22.41 -13.51
CA LEU A 220 18.33 22.26 -14.14
C LEU A 220 18.50 23.27 -15.29
N PRO A 221 19.74 23.69 -15.58
CA PRO A 221 20.00 24.63 -16.67
C PRO A 221 19.68 24.01 -18.03
N GLU A 222 19.48 24.84 -19.05
CA GLU A 222 19.15 24.40 -20.42
C GLU A 222 20.27 23.55 -21.05
N THR A 223 21.47 23.61 -20.53
CA THR A 223 22.59 22.72 -20.93
C THR A 223 22.28 21.25 -20.65
N VAL A 224 21.38 20.98 -19.69
CA VAL A 224 20.93 19.64 -19.32
C VAL A 224 19.49 19.44 -19.73
N SER A 225 18.57 20.30 -19.26
CA SER A 225 17.13 20.17 -19.49
C SER A 225 16.70 20.99 -20.70
N SER A 226 16.46 20.33 -21.81
CA SER A 226 16.02 20.95 -23.05
C SER A 226 14.59 21.51 -22.94
N PRO A 227 14.28 22.66 -23.51
CA PRO A 227 12.90 23.15 -23.56
C PRO A 227 12.00 22.39 -24.56
N THR A 228 12.58 21.56 -25.43
CA THR A 228 11.86 20.94 -26.57
C THR A 228 12.01 19.44 -26.65
N ILE A 229 12.86 18.82 -25.79
CA ILE A 229 13.13 17.39 -25.80
C ILE A 229 12.77 16.84 -24.42
N GLU A 230 12.10 15.72 -24.39
CA GLU A 230 11.79 15.03 -23.15
C GLU A 230 13.02 14.29 -22.61
N GLU A 231 13.39 14.63 -21.37
CA GLU A 231 14.36 13.90 -20.59
C GLU A 231 13.64 13.02 -19.55
N ALA A 232 14.12 11.77 -19.37
CA ALA A 232 13.57 10.82 -18.43
C ALA A 232 14.68 10.04 -17.69
N ASN A 233 14.28 9.22 -16.71
CA ASN A 233 15.12 8.29 -15.96
C ASN A 233 16.42 8.92 -15.42
N PRO A 234 16.36 10.02 -14.64
CA PRO A 234 17.58 10.65 -14.13
C PRO A 234 18.26 9.80 -13.07
N VAL A 235 19.54 9.55 -13.24
CA VAL A 235 20.42 8.84 -12.27
C VAL A 235 21.62 9.72 -11.99
N ILE A 236 21.79 10.12 -10.73
CA ILE A 236 22.97 10.88 -10.29
C ILE A 236 24.00 9.94 -9.68
N SER A 237 25.27 10.16 -10.02
CA SER A 237 26.39 9.46 -9.40
C SER A 237 26.45 9.70 -7.88
N ALA A 238 27.01 8.77 -7.12
CA ALA A 238 27.05 8.84 -5.65
C ALA A 238 27.82 10.08 -5.14
N ASP A 239 28.78 10.58 -5.88
CA ASP A 239 29.53 11.81 -5.59
C ASP A 239 28.81 13.10 -6.07
N GLY A 240 27.65 12.95 -6.75
CA GLY A 240 26.86 14.06 -7.25
C GLY A 240 27.46 14.80 -8.45
N THR A 241 28.48 14.21 -9.11
CA THR A 241 29.25 14.89 -10.17
C THR A 241 28.80 14.52 -11.59
N ILE A 242 28.13 13.38 -11.78
CA ILE A 242 27.62 12.93 -13.08
C ILE A 242 26.12 12.69 -12.98
N LEU A 243 25.39 13.29 -13.90
CA LEU A 243 23.97 13.03 -14.08
C LEU A 243 23.79 12.27 -15.40
N TYR A 244 23.28 11.05 -15.32
CA TYR A 244 22.81 10.25 -16.43
C TYR A 244 21.31 10.45 -16.59
N PHE A 245 20.82 10.43 -17.81
CA PHE A 245 19.40 10.49 -18.16
C PHE A 245 19.21 10.02 -19.59
N ASP A 246 18.01 9.66 -19.99
CA ASP A 246 17.71 9.39 -21.39
C ASP A 246 17.01 10.59 -22.03
N ARG A 247 17.28 10.80 -23.32
CA ARG A 247 16.56 11.72 -24.20
C ARG A 247 15.72 10.94 -25.18
N LYS A 248 14.42 11.24 -25.17
CA LYS A 248 13.47 10.56 -26.02
C LYS A 248 13.46 11.17 -27.40
N GLU A 249 13.46 10.31 -28.41
CA GLU A 249 13.31 10.69 -29.82
C GLU A 249 14.22 11.86 -30.29
N ASN A 250 15.36 12.05 -29.64
CA ASN A 250 16.27 13.12 -29.99
C ASN A 250 16.93 12.82 -31.37
N PRO A 251 16.98 13.79 -32.30
CA PRO A 251 17.64 13.61 -33.60
C PRO A 251 19.13 13.25 -33.53
N LEU A 252 19.79 13.52 -32.39
CA LEU A 252 21.18 13.19 -32.14
C LEU A 252 21.36 11.84 -31.44
N ASN A 253 20.29 11.09 -31.23
CA ASN A 253 20.36 9.73 -30.76
C ASN A 253 20.97 8.82 -31.82
N VAL A 254 21.63 7.75 -31.36
CA VAL A 254 22.35 6.79 -32.25
C VAL A 254 21.38 6.15 -33.25
N GLU A 255 20.17 5.82 -32.80
CA GLU A 255 19.10 5.24 -33.64
C GLU A 255 17.76 5.92 -33.31
N SER A 256 17.57 7.15 -33.83
CA SER A 256 16.26 7.84 -33.70
C SER A 256 15.16 7.05 -34.44
N PRO A 257 13.94 6.88 -33.89
CA PRO A 257 13.38 7.60 -32.73
C PRO A 257 13.56 6.91 -31.36
N LYS A 258 14.58 6.08 -31.19
CA LYS A 258 14.84 5.41 -29.93
C LYS A 258 15.44 6.34 -28.88
N ASP A 259 15.28 5.96 -27.61
CA ASP A 259 15.81 6.71 -26.47
C ASP A 259 17.27 6.32 -26.21
N ASP A 260 18.12 7.32 -26.05
CA ASP A 260 19.53 7.14 -25.78
C ASP A 260 19.91 7.66 -24.39
N ILE A 261 20.92 7.05 -23.80
CA ILE A 261 21.57 7.54 -22.59
C ILE A 261 22.40 8.78 -22.93
N TRP A 262 22.13 9.86 -22.22
CA TRP A 262 22.88 11.10 -22.19
C TRP A 262 23.47 11.33 -20.82
N TYR A 263 24.48 12.16 -20.70
CA TYR A 263 25.06 12.53 -19.42
C TYR A 263 25.55 13.97 -19.42
N SER A 264 25.59 14.56 -18.23
CA SER A 264 26.22 15.85 -17.95
C SER A 264 27.13 15.70 -16.75
N VAL A 265 28.22 16.45 -16.75
CA VAL A 265 29.22 16.44 -15.67
C VAL A 265 29.20 17.79 -14.96
N LYS A 266 29.23 17.77 -13.65
CA LYS A 266 29.28 18.95 -12.81
C LYS A 266 30.74 19.37 -12.61
N ASP A 267 31.06 20.63 -12.87
CA ASP A 267 32.37 21.20 -12.62
C ASP A 267 32.60 21.48 -11.12
N LYS A 268 33.83 21.85 -10.77
CA LYS A 268 34.21 22.22 -9.38
C LYS A 268 33.48 23.42 -8.79
N ASN A 269 32.80 24.22 -9.62
CA ASN A 269 32.00 25.36 -9.22
C ASN A 269 30.52 24.98 -9.06
N GLY A 270 30.15 23.73 -9.34
CA GLY A 270 28.78 23.23 -9.26
C GLY A 270 27.95 23.42 -10.53
N ASN A 271 28.57 23.84 -11.66
CA ASN A 271 27.86 24.04 -12.92
C ASN A 271 27.83 22.75 -13.73
N TRP A 272 26.68 22.45 -14.35
CA TRP A 272 26.52 21.33 -15.25
C TRP A 272 27.06 21.66 -16.64
N SER A 273 27.81 20.73 -17.24
CA SER A 273 28.25 20.83 -18.62
C SER A 273 27.09 20.70 -19.61
N GLU A 274 27.32 21.04 -20.88
CA GLU A 274 26.46 20.58 -21.95
C GLU A 274 26.26 19.08 -21.90
N ALA A 275 25.01 18.63 -22.06
CA ALA A 275 24.67 17.22 -22.13
C ALA A 275 25.27 16.56 -23.38
N LYS A 276 25.81 15.37 -23.21
CA LYS A 276 26.46 14.57 -24.27
C LYS A 276 25.79 13.21 -24.39
N ASN A 277 25.54 12.78 -25.64
CA ASN A 277 25.17 11.40 -25.90
C ASN A 277 26.35 10.49 -25.51
N ILE A 278 26.11 9.43 -24.73
CA ILE A 278 27.16 8.53 -24.26
C ILE A 278 27.70 7.65 -25.39
N GLY A 279 26.92 7.44 -26.43
CA GLY A 279 27.29 6.67 -27.60
C GLY A 279 27.36 5.16 -27.41
N ARG A 280 27.88 4.49 -28.41
CA ARG A 280 28.14 3.04 -28.37
C ARG A 280 29.31 2.71 -27.44
N PRO A 281 29.28 1.52 -26.79
CA PRO A 281 28.30 0.45 -26.94
C PRO A 281 27.06 0.57 -26.03
N LEU A 282 26.93 1.63 -25.22
CA LEU A 282 25.82 1.77 -24.27
C LEU A 282 24.50 2.17 -24.94
N ASN A 283 24.57 2.93 -26.03
CA ASN A 283 23.42 3.22 -26.88
C ASN A 283 23.44 2.29 -28.09
N ASN A 284 22.46 1.42 -28.19
CA ASN A 284 22.27 0.47 -29.28
C ASN A 284 21.01 0.81 -30.12
N ARG A 285 20.42 -0.17 -30.83
CA ARG A 285 19.22 -0.01 -31.65
C ARG A 285 17.89 -0.11 -30.91
N ASP A 286 17.92 -0.02 -29.58
CA ASP A 286 16.71 -0.05 -28.73
C ASP A 286 16.68 1.20 -27.83
N ASN A 287 15.66 1.28 -26.97
CA ASN A 287 15.61 2.30 -25.93
C ASN A 287 16.66 1.98 -24.86
N ASN A 288 17.53 2.93 -24.57
CA ASN A 288 18.64 2.76 -23.66
C ASN A 288 18.53 3.71 -22.47
N PHE A 289 18.66 3.20 -21.25
CA PHE A 289 18.58 3.99 -20.03
C PHE A 289 19.44 3.39 -18.92
N VAL A 290 19.87 4.27 -18.01
CA VAL A 290 20.62 3.87 -16.81
C VAL A 290 19.65 3.62 -15.68
N ILE A 291 19.84 2.53 -14.95
CA ILE A 291 19.07 2.19 -13.74
C ILE A 291 19.82 2.63 -12.48
N SER A 292 21.11 2.36 -12.41
CA SER A 292 21.95 2.78 -11.29
C SER A 292 23.43 2.89 -11.68
N SER A 293 24.18 3.65 -10.87
CA SER A 293 25.63 3.85 -11.03
C SER A 293 26.36 3.44 -9.75
N SER A 294 27.49 2.75 -9.88
CA SER A 294 28.36 2.47 -8.74
C SER A 294 29.01 3.74 -8.17
N PRO A 295 29.40 3.76 -6.89
CA PRO A 295 30.02 4.93 -6.25
C PRO A 295 31.31 5.41 -6.91
N ASP A 296 32.05 4.52 -7.54
CA ASP A 296 33.29 4.84 -8.25
C ASP A 296 33.08 5.28 -9.70
N ASN A 297 31.80 5.34 -10.16
CA ASN A 297 31.41 5.68 -11.53
C ASN A 297 31.99 4.76 -12.62
N ASN A 298 32.40 3.54 -12.27
CA ASN A 298 32.99 2.58 -13.18
C ASN A 298 32.04 1.45 -13.59
N THR A 299 30.89 1.35 -12.94
CA THR A 299 29.85 0.35 -13.26
C THR A 299 28.50 1.01 -13.40
N LEU A 300 27.77 0.66 -14.45
CA LEU A 300 26.36 1.06 -14.64
C LEU A 300 25.49 -0.19 -14.77
N LEU A 301 24.35 -0.19 -14.10
CA LEU A 301 23.25 -1.10 -14.38
C LEU A 301 22.36 -0.44 -15.43
N LEU A 302 22.11 -1.12 -16.52
CA LEU A 302 21.38 -0.64 -17.69
C LEU A 302 20.11 -1.46 -17.91
N GLY A 303 19.06 -0.82 -18.40
CA GLY A 303 17.89 -1.52 -18.92
C GLY A 303 18.22 -2.29 -20.22
N ASN A 304 17.46 -3.35 -20.44
CA ASN A 304 17.58 -4.26 -21.60
C ASN A 304 18.87 -5.08 -21.65
N LYS A 305 18.89 -6.00 -22.60
CA LYS A 305 20.06 -6.85 -22.91
C LYS A 305 20.73 -6.42 -24.19
N TYR A 306 22.04 -6.62 -24.22
CA TYR A 306 22.89 -6.20 -25.32
C TYR A 306 23.48 -7.41 -26.07
N ALA A 307 23.46 -7.37 -27.38
CA ALA A 307 24.16 -8.37 -28.18
C ALA A 307 25.69 -8.12 -28.13
N SER A 308 26.46 -9.15 -28.40
CA SER A 308 27.92 -9.12 -28.38
C SER A 308 28.57 -8.20 -29.41
N ASP A 309 27.78 -7.71 -30.39
CA ASP A 309 28.24 -6.75 -31.39
C ASP A 309 28.23 -5.29 -30.87
N GLY A 310 27.67 -5.03 -29.68
CA GLY A 310 27.54 -3.70 -29.10
C GLY A 310 26.64 -2.74 -29.89
N VAL A 311 25.83 -3.29 -30.80
CA VAL A 311 24.96 -2.53 -31.72
C VAL A 311 23.52 -3.00 -31.65
N SER A 312 23.31 -4.31 -31.64
CA SER A 312 22.00 -4.94 -31.69
C SER A 312 21.43 -5.12 -30.29
N PRO A 313 20.09 -4.98 -30.09
CA PRO A 313 19.43 -5.38 -28.86
C PRO A 313 19.40 -6.92 -28.75
N ASN A 314 19.29 -7.40 -27.51
CA ASN A 314 19.16 -8.82 -27.19
C ASN A 314 17.92 -9.12 -26.29
N GLY A 315 16.89 -8.29 -26.40
CA GLY A 315 15.65 -8.43 -25.66
C GLY A 315 15.62 -7.74 -24.32
N GLY A 316 14.50 -7.93 -23.58
CA GLY A 316 14.29 -7.33 -22.27
C GLY A 316 15.14 -7.96 -21.17
N GLY A 317 15.37 -7.21 -20.10
CA GLY A 317 16.15 -7.61 -18.94
C GLY A 317 17.04 -6.49 -18.44
N VAL A 318 18.16 -6.83 -17.84
CA VAL A 318 19.15 -5.86 -17.34
C VAL A 318 20.57 -6.32 -17.69
N SER A 319 21.45 -5.35 -17.85
CA SER A 319 22.87 -5.58 -18.18
C SER A 319 23.77 -4.70 -17.32
N ILE A 320 24.97 -5.17 -17.05
CA ILE A 320 26.02 -4.42 -16.36
C ILE A 320 27.06 -3.99 -17.38
N ALA A 321 27.30 -2.67 -17.43
CA ALA A 321 28.41 -2.07 -18.17
C ALA A 321 29.55 -1.73 -17.22
N GLN A 322 30.78 -2.02 -17.64
CA GLN A 322 32.01 -1.65 -16.92
C GLN A 322 32.82 -0.68 -17.77
N LYS A 323 33.48 0.25 -17.09
CA LYS A 323 34.35 1.22 -17.73
C LYS A 323 35.78 0.67 -17.80
N GLY A 324 36.23 0.37 -19.02
CA GLY A 324 37.58 -0.05 -19.29
C GLY A 324 38.52 1.12 -19.55
N GLN A 325 39.79 0.82 -19.98
CA GLN A 325 40.79 1.84 -20.27
C GLN A 325 40.42 2.75 -21.46
N SER A 326 39.70 2.22 -22.44
CA SER A 326 39.32 2.94 -23.66
C SER A 326 37.87 3.46 -23.68
N GLY A 327 37.16 3.36 -22.59
CA GLY A 327 35.74 3.75 -22.46
C GLY A 327 34.86 2.64 -21.94
N TRP A 328 33.58 2.73 -22.15
CA TRP A 328 32.63 1.70 -21.73
C TRP A 328 32.78 0.42 -22.55
N GLU A 329 32.80 -0.72 -21.86
CA GLU A 329 32.77 -2.04 -22.50
C GLU A 329 31.36 -2.40 -22.93
N ILE A 330 31.21 -3.40 -23.81
CA ILE A 330 29.91 -3.95 -24.21
C ILE A 330 29.22 -4.50 -22.96
N PRO A 331 27.99 -4.05 -22.64
CA PRO A 331 27.29 -4.49 -21.45
C PRO A 331 27.07 -6.01 -21.45
N LYS A 332 27.22 -6.63 -20.28
CA LYS A 332 26.99 -8.06 -20.07
C LYS A 332 25.65 -8.29 -19.40
N ASP A 333 24.91 -9.28 -19.88
CA ASP A 333 23.63 -9.67 -19.31
C ASP A 333 23.76 -10.03 -17.83
N VAL A 334 22.81 -9.54 -17.04
CA VAL A 334 22.64 -9.99 -15.65
C VAL A 334 21.85 -11.30 -15.68
N VAL A 335 22.50 -12.38 -15.28
CA VAL A 335 21.90 -13.71 -15.19
C VAL A 335 21.45 -13.96 -13.76
N ILE A 336 20.15 -14.18 -13.55
CA ILE A 336 19.55 -14.44 -12.24
C ILE A 336 19.00 -15.85 -12.25
N GLU A 337 19.42 -16.66 -11.28
CA GLU A 337 18.94 -18.03 -11.10
C GLU A 337 17.44 -18.04 -10.76
N ASP A 338 16.68 -18.92 -11.42
CA ASP A 338 15.22 -19.07 -11.19
C ASP A 338 14.45 -17.73 -11.24
N PHE A 339 14.81 -16.86 -12.19
CA PHE A 339 14.12 -15.61 -12.39
C PHE A 339 12.71 -15.86 -12.94
N ILE A 340 11.71 -15.42 -12.20
CA ILE A 340 10.30 -15.44 -12.59
C ILE A 340 9.73 -14.04 -12.34
N ASN A 341 9.02 -13.51 -13.32
CA ASN A 341 8.19 -12.33 -13.19
C ASN A 341 6.97 -12.49 -14.07
N THR A 342 5.77 -12.47 -13.49
CA THR A 342 4.50 -12.57 -14.21
C THR A 342 3.95 -11.21 -14.62
N ASN A 343 4.56 -10.11 -14.14
CA ASN A 343 4.21 -8.73 -14.48
C ASN A 343 4.94 -8.25 -15.75
N GLY A 344 4.39 -7.23 -16.41
CA GLY A 344 5.02 -6.61 -17.57
C GLY A 344 6.24 -5.74 -17.26
N TYR A 345 6.42 -5.30 -16.01
CA TYR A 345 7.47 -4.38 -15.60
C TYR A 345 8.24 -4.92 -14.40
N VAL A 346 9.52 -4.63 -14.36
CA VAL A 346 10.43 -4.98 -13.26
C VAL A 346 11.24 -3.74 -12.89
N GLY A 347 11.26 -3.38 -11.61
CA GLY A 347 12.21 -2.42 -11.07
C GLY A 347 13.50 -3.14 -10.66
N TYR A 348 14.65 -2.51 -10.86
CA TYR A 348 15.93 -3.04 -10.43
C TYR A 348 16.77 -1.98 -9.73
N PHE A 349 17.61 -2.42 -8.81
CA PHE A 349 18.63 -1.59 -8.16
C PHE A 349 19.82 -2.45 -7.77
N LEU A 350 21.01 -2.05 -8.21
CA LEU A 350 22.26 -2.71 -7.83
C LEU A 350 22.88 -1.97 -6.64
N SER A 351 23.18 -2.69 -5.56
CA SER A 351 23.83 -2.09 -4.38
C SER A 351 25.20 -1.49 -4.70
N ASN A 352 25.62 -0.51 -3.90
CA ASN A 352 26.86 0.23 -4.11
C ASN A 352 28.13 -0.65 -4.14
N ASP A 353 28.08 -1.81 -3.51
CA ASP A 353 29.18 -2.79 -3.53
C ASP A 353 29.08 -3.80 -4.68
N ASN A 354 28.10 -3.64 -5.56
CA ASN A 354 27.76 -4.51 -6.68
C ASN A 354 27.44 -5.97 -6.29
N LYS A 355 27.13 -6.23 -5.01
CA LYS A 355 26.89 -7.59 -4.51
C LYS A 355 25.44 -7.99 -4.38
N ASN A 356 24.54 -7.02 -4.27
CA ASN A 356 23.12 -7.26 -4.07
C ASN A 356 22.33 -6.59 -5.20
N LEU A 357 21.50 -7.38 -5.86
CA LEU A 357 20.55 -6.89 -6.84
C LEU A 357 19.15 -6.94 -6.21
N LEU A 358 18.58 -5.78 -5.92
CA LEU A 358 17.19 -5.68 -5.54
C LEU A 358 16.33 -5.62 -6.80
N MET A 359 15.15 -6.19 -6.72
CA MET A 359 14.19 -6.18 -7.81
C MET A 359 12.76 -6.16 -7.29
N THR A 360 11.86 -5.49 -7.99
CA THR A 360 10.42 -5.58 -7.78
C THR A 360 9.82 -6.49 -8.82
N VAL A 361 9.39 -7.67 -8.44
CA VAL A 361 8.87 -8.72 -9.33
C VAL A 361 7.60 -9.35 -8.77
N GLU A 362 6.72 -9.73 -9.67
CA GLU A 362 5.54 -10.53 -9.33
C GLU A 362 5.88 -12.01 -9.50
N ARG A 363 5.76 -12.77 -8.41
CA ARG A 363 6.05 -14.21 -8.36
C ARG A 363 4.87 -14.97 -7.74
N PRO A 364 4.62 -16.23 -8.15
CA PRO A 364 3.50 -17.03 -7.60
C PRO A 364 3.53 -17.20 -6.08
N GLU A 365 4.71 -17.19 -5.47
CA GLU A 365 4.93 -17.28 -4.04
C GLU A 365 5.02 -15.92 -3.32
N GLY A 366 4.76 -14.82 -4.05
CA GLY A 366 4.76 -13.46 -3.53
C GLY A 366 3.67 -13.22 -2.50
N LEU A 367 3.82 -12.13 -1.75
CA LEU A 367 2.82 -11.71 -0.77
C LEU A 367 1.72 -10.87 -1.43
N GLY A 368 2.09 -10.04 -2.41
CA GLY A 368 1.21 -9.14 -3.14
C GLY A 368 1.30 -9.33 -4.67
N LEU A 369 1.17 -8.23 -5.38
CA LEU A 369 1.39 -8.19 -6.82
C LEU A 369 2.90 -8.19 -7.09
N LYS A 370 3.57 -7.03 -7.06
CA LYS A 370 5.03 -6.97 -7.15
C LYS A 370 5.64 -6.80 -5.77
N ASP A 371 6.45 -7.73 -5.36
CA ASP A 371 7.21 -7.71 -4.11
C ASP A 371 8.68 -7.35 -4.34
N ILE A 372 9.33 -6.81 -3.33
CA ILE A 372 10.78 -6.58 -3.35
C ILE A 372 11.50 -7.87 -2.97
N TYR A 373 12.40 -8.28 -3.88
CA TYR A 373 13.30 -9.41 -3.70
C TYR A 373 14.75 -8.93 -3.77
N VAL A 374 15.64 -9.73 -3.20
CA VAL A 374 17.09 -9.55 -3.30
C VAL A 374 17.74 -10.81 -3.84
N SER A 375 18.68 -10.63 -4.77
CA SER A 375 19.58 -11.67 -5.25
C SER A 375 21.02 -11.28 -4.96
N PHE A 376 21.85 -12.25 -4.66
CA PHE A 376 23.25 -12.06 -4.27
C PHE A 376 24.17 -12.50 -5.41
N VAL A 377 25.23 -11.73 -5.68
CA VAL A 377 26.24 -12.11 -6.67
C VAL A 377 26.97 -13.38 -6.22
N LYS A 378 27.18 -14.31 -7.17
CA LYS A 378 27.94 -15.54 -6.97
C LYS A 378 29.37 -15.39 -7.52
N GLU A 379 30.24 -16.36 -7.23
CA GLU A 379 31.65 -16.36 -7.68
C GLU A 379 31.79 -16.34 -9.21
N ASP A 380 30.81 -16.89 -9.94
CA ASP A 380 30.77 -16.88 -11.40
C ASP A 380 30.22 -15.57 -12.01
N GLY A 381 29.87 -14.59 -11.17
CA GLY A 381 29.31 -13.31 -11.56
C GLY A 381 27.80 -13.34 -11.87
N THR A 382 27.15 -14.50 -11.76
CA THR A 382 25.70 -14.60 -11.84
C THR A 382 25.05 -14.24 -10.49
N PHE A 383 23.74 -14.04 -10.48
CA PHE A 383 23.00 -13.73 -9.25
C PHE A 383 22.20 -14.95 -8.77
N SER A 384 22.10 -15.11 -7.47
CA SER A 384 21.35 -16.19 -6.83
C SER A 384 19.85 -16.10 -7.12
N LYS A 385 19.13 -17.16 -6.83
CA LYS A 385 17.66 -17.15 -6.80
C LYS A 385 17.14 -15.99 -5.94
N PRO A 386 16.13 -15.22 -6.42
CA PRO A 386 15.53 -14.13 -5.68
C PRO A 386 14.97 -14.57 -4.34
N LYS A 387 15.28 -13.84 -3.28
CA LYS A 387 14.77 -14.03 -1.92
C LYS A 387 13.89 -12.84 -1.55
N SER A 388 12.63 -13.11 -1.17
CA SER A 388 11.71 -12.08 -0.70
C SER A 388 12.25 -11.37 0.55
N LEU A 389 12.07 -10.06 0.65
CA LEU A 389 12.37 -9.30 1.87
C LEU A 389 11.32 -9.49 2.98
N GLY A 390 10.27 -10.26 2.70
CA GLY A 390 9.24 -10.60 3.67
C GLY A 390 8.28 -9.46 4.01
N ASN A 391 7.33 -9.74 4.87
CA ASN A 391 6.19 -8.89 5.20
C ASN A 391 6.51 -7.65 6.06
N VAL A 392 7.77 -7.42 6.39
CA VAL A 392 8.23 -6.15 7.01
C VAL A 392 8.39 -5.07 5.94
N VAL A 393 8.73 -5.47 4.72
CA VAL A 393 8.98 -4.61 3.56
C VAL A 393 7.87 -4.77 2.54
N ASN A 394 7.55 -6.01 2.19
CA ASN A 394 6.54 -6.33 1.18
C ASN A 394 5.14 -6.32 1.77
N THR A 395 4.20 -5.81 1.01
CA THR A 395 2.78 -5.74 1.33
C THR A 395 2.00 -6.61 0.35
N PHE A 396 0.69 -6.48 0.35
CA PHE A 396 -0.14 -7.11 -0.66
C PHE A 396 -0.36 -6.24 -1.91
N GLU A 397 0.14 -5.02 -1.89
CA GLU A 397 0.08 -4.10 -3.04
C GLU A 397 1.32 -4.26 -3.94
N ASP A 398 1.44 -3.38 -4.92
CA ASP A 398 2.67 -3.25 -5.70
C ASP A 398 3.73 -2.47 -4.92
N GLU A 399 4.85 -3.09 -4.60
CA GLU A 399 6.06 -2.37 -4.22
C GLU A 399 6.70 -1.83 -5.51
N ALA A 400 6.04 -0.85 -6.12
CA ALA A 400 6.51 -0.22 -7.34
C ALA A 400 7.39 1.00 -7.00
N ASN A 401 8.30 1.32 -7.88
CA ASN A 401 9.10 2.54 -7.89
C ASN A 401 8.37 3.69 -8.61
#